data_6832d0ea799e3fb30f26c526405474e5
#
_entry.id   6832d0ea799e3fb30f26c526405474e5
#
_cell.length_a   1.000
_cell.length_b   1.000
_cell.length_c   1.000
_cell.angle_alpha   90.00
_cell.angle_beta   90.00
_cell.angle_gamma   90.00
#
_symmetry.space_group_name_H-M   'P 1'
#
loop_
_entity.id
_entity.type
_entity.pdbx_description
1 polymer ?
#
loop_
_entity_poly.entity_id
_entity_poly.type
_entity_poly.pdbx_seq_one_letter_code
_entity_poly.pdbx_strand_id
1 'polypeptide(L)'
;MAKSDAHLKYTRNIGIMAHIDAGKTTTSERILFYTGLTHKIGEVHDGAATMDWMEQEQERGITITSAATTTFWNYNSEKFKINLIDTPGHVDFTVEVERSLRVLDGAVATFCAVGGVEPQSETVWRQADKYNVPRIGYVNKMDRSGADFFEVVRQMKDVLGANACPVVIPIGAEESFKGVVDLIKMKAILWHDETMGADYSVEEIPADLVDEANEWRDKMLEKVAEFDDALMEKYFDDPSTITEEEVLRALRNATVQMLSLIHI
;
A
#
# COMPACT_ATOMS: atom_id res chain seq x y z
N MET A 1 2.72 -5.58 -35.35
CA MET A 1 2.36 -6.19 -34.07
C MET A 1 3.35 -5.85 -32.91
N ALA A 2 4.64 -5.64 -33.15
CA ALA A 2 5.63 -5.47 -32.06
C ALA A 2 5.60 -4.13 -31.25
N LYS A 3 4.88 -3.08 -31.68
CA LYS A 3 4.81 -1.81 -30.95
C LYS A 3 3.75 -1.75 -29.85
N SER A 4 2.69 -2.58 -29.90
CA SER A 4 1.63 -2.59 -28.89
C SER A 4 2.04 -3.33 -27.61
N ASP A 5 2.80 -4.41 -27.75
CA ASP A 5 3.21 -5.24 -26.60
C ASP A 5 4.26 -4.56 -25.71
N ALA A 6 5.16 -3.78 -26.31
CA ALA A 6 6.17 -3.01 -25.56
C ALA A 6 5.55 -1.95 -24.63
N HIS A 7 4.40 -1.39 -24.99
CA HIS A 7 3.70 -0.39 -24.19
C HIS A 7 3.02 -1.01 -22.97
N LEU A 8 2.48 -2.22 -23.08
CA LEU A 8 1.78 -2.92 -22.00
C LEU A 8 2.75 -3.35 -20.89
N LYS A 9 3.98 -3.71 -21.24
CA LYS A 9 5.02 -4.10 -20.27
C LYS A 9 5.21 -3.05 -19.16
N TYR A 10 5.09 -1.77 -19.50
CA TYR A 10 5.34 -0.65 -18.58
C TYR A 10 4.06 0.10 -18.16
N THR A 11 2.89 -0.44 -18.43
CA THR A 11 1.62 0.14 -18.00
C THR A 11 1.06 -0.65 -16.82
N ARG A 12 0.57 0.05 -15.78
CA ARG A 12 -0.08 -0.54 -14.60
C ARG A 12 -1.35 0.22 -14.27
N ASN A 13 -2.42 -0.52 -14.09
CA ASN A 13 -3.69 -0.02 -13.59
C ASN A 13 -3.75 -0.33 -12.09
N ILE A 14 -3.65 0.69 -11.25
CA ILE A 14 -3.61 0.54 -9.80
C ILE A 14 -4.87 1.15 -9.21
N GLY A 15 -5.62 0.36 -8.43
CA GLY A 15 -6.79 0.82 -7.70
C GLY A 15 -6.45 1.24 -6.27
N ILE A 16 -7.09 2.29 -5.77
CA ILE A 16 -7.07 2.61 -4.34
C ILE A 16 -8.43 2.24 -3.75
N MET A 17 -8.42 1.33 -2.78
CA MET A 17 -9.61 0.84 -2.08
C MET A 17 -9.51 1.21 -0.60
N ALA A 18 -10.60 1.67 -0.02
CA ALA A 18 -10.62 2.03 1.40
C ALA A 18 -12.06 2.12 1.90
N HIS A 19 -12.25 2.01 3.22
CA HIS A 19 -13.50 2.48 3.83
C HIS A 19 -13.55 4.03 3.88
N ILE A 20 -14.71 4.56 4.21
CA ILE A 20 -14.90 6.02 4.36
C ILE A 20 -13.92 6.53 5.43
N ASP A 21 -13.31 7.67 5.17
CA ASP A 21 -12.34 8.33 6.07
C ASP A 21 -11.04 7.57 6.34
N ALA A 22 -10.73 6.45 5.66
CA ALA A 22 -9.40 5.81 5.78
C ALA A 22 -8.28 6.64 5.15
N GLY A 23 -8.62 7.65 4.33
CA GLY A 23 -7.66 8.51 3.63
C GLY A 23 -7.42 8.09 2.18
N LYS A 24 -8.40 7.51 1.51
CA LYS A 24 -8.34 7.10 0.11
C LYS A 24 -7.92 8.27 -0.79
N THR A 25 -8.71 9.35 -0.81
CA THR A 25 -8.43 10.54 -1.64
C THR A 25 -7.11 11.18 -1.27
N THR A 26 -6.78 11.28 0.02
CA THR A 26 -5.48 11.79 0.49
C THR A 26 -4.32 10.97 -0.06
N THR A 27 -4.43 9.63 -0.06
CA THR A 27 -3.39 8.74 -0.60
C THR A 27 -3.25 8.95 -2.12
N SER A 28 -4.36 9.04 -2.85
CA SER A 28 -4.37 9.31 -4.29
C SER A 28 -3.69 10.65 -4.60
N GLU A 29 -4.07 11.72 -3.92
CA GLU A 29 -3.49 13.06 -4.10
C GLU A 29 -1.98 13.10 -3.78
N ARG A 30 -1.53 12.38 -2.74
CA ARG A 30 -0.10 12.24 -2.42
C ARG A 30 0.66 11.54 -3.53
N ILE A 31 0.12 10.46 -4.11
CA ILE A 31 0.74 9.78 -5.26
C ILE A 31 0.86 10.74 -6.44
N LEU A 32 -0.18 11.51 -6.76
CA LEU A 32 -0.16 12.50 -7.84
C LEU A 32 0.88 13.61 -7.59
N PHE A 33 1.00 14.06 -6.35
CA PHE A 33 2.00 15.06 -5.97
C PHE A 33 3.44 14.51 -6.11
N TYR A 34 3.75 13.34 -5.54
CA TYR A 34 5.10 12.77 -5.61
C TYR A 34 5.51 12.33 -7.02
N THR A 35 4.55 12.05 -7.88
CA THR A 35 4.82 11.78 -9.31
C THR A 35 4.95 13.05 -10.15
N GLY A 36 4.81 14.23 -9.54
CA GLY A 36 4.96 15.53 -10.19
C GLY A 36 3.81 15.92 -11.12
N LEU A 37 2.66 15.24 -11.03
CA LEU A 37 1.49 15.59 -11.84
C LEU A 37 0.77 16.82 -11.26
N THR A 38 0.72 16.95 -9.95
CA THR A 38 0.17 18.10 -9.24
C THR A 38 1.29 18.86 -8.53
N HIS A 39 1.18 20.19 -8.45
CA HIS A 39 2.15 21.04 -7.76
C HIS A 39 1.73 21.38 -6.32
N LYS A 40 0.51 21.03 -5.94
CA LYS A 40 -0.04 21.18 -4.59
C LYS A 40 -0.76 19.89 -4.21
N ILE A 41 -0.70 19.56 -2.93
CA ILE A 41 -1.50 18.47 -2.38
C ILE A 41 -2.91 19.04 -2.22
N GLY A 42 -3.88 18.47 -2.95
CA GLY A 42 -5.30 18.81 -2.79
C GLY A 42 -5.80 18.25 -1.45
N GLU A 43 -6.32 19.10 -0.58
CA GLU A 43 -6.97 18.63 0.64
C GLU A 43 -8.48 18.46 0.37
N VAL A 44 -9.02 17.33 0.82
CA VAL A 44 -10.44 16.97 0.66
C VAL A 44 -11.34 18.02 1.31
N HIS A 45 -10.91 18.54 2.47
CA HIS A 45 -11.68 19.55 3.23
C HIS A 45 -11.76 20.93 2.55
N ASP A 46 -10.82 21.23 1.65
CA ASP A 46 -10.78 22.50 0.92
C ASP A 46 -11.45 22.40 -0.47
N GLY A 47 -11.99 21.22 -0.84
CA GLY A 47 -12.58 20.98 -2.15
C GLY A 47 -11.59 21.08 -3.32
N ALA A 48 -10.28 20.93 -3.02
CA ALA A 48 -9.20 21.12 -3.98
C ALA A 48 -8.63 19.79 -4.52
N ALA A 49 -9.25 18.65 -4.20
CA ALA A 49 -8.78 17.34 -4.62
C ALA A 49 -8.99 17.14 -6.13
N THR A 50 -7.92 16.72 -6.84
CA THR A 50 -7.93 16.51 -8.29
C THR A 50 -8.77 15.30 -8.70
N MET A 51 -8.85 14.30 -7.82
CA MET A 51 -9.60 13.06 -8.07
C MET A 51 -11.09 13.18 -7.82
N ASP A 52 -11.52 14.09 -6.94
CA ASP A 52 -12.95 14.38 -6.67
C ASP A 52 -13.40 15.52 -7.58
N TRP A 53 -13.73 15.21 -8.85
CA TRP A 53 -14.03 16.20 -9.87
C TRP A 53 -15.50 16.65 -9.89
N MET A 54 -16.41 15.91 -9.24
CA MET A 54 -17.82 16.27 -9.15
C MET A 54 -18.06 17.17 -7.93
N GLU A 55 -18.87 18.24 -8.10
CA GLU A 55 -19.25 19.16 -7.01
C GLU A 55 -19.84 18.40 -5.80
N GLN A 56 -20.62 17.35 -6.05
CA GLN A 56 -21.23 16.51 -5.02
C GLN A 56 -20.20 15.64 -4.27
N GLU A 57 -19.10 15.24 -4.90
CA GLU A 57 -17.98 14.53 -4.27
C GLU A 57 -17.23 15.49 -3.35
N GLN A 58 -16.97 16.71 -3.82
CA GLN A 58 -16.29 17.76 -3.05
C GLN A 58 -17.10 18.20 -1.84
N GLU A 59 -18.43 18.39 -2.00
CA GLU A 59 -19.31 18.77 -0.91
C GLU A 59 -19.44 17.71 0.18
N ARG A 60 -19.43 16.43 -0.20
CA ARG A 60 -19.64 15.29 0.73
C ARG A 60 -18.36 14.66 1.21
N GLY A 61 -17.22 14.96 0.58
CA GLY A 61 -15.93 14.32 0.86
C GLY A 61 -15.90 12.82 0.55
N ILE A 62 -16.74 12.33 -0.37
CA ILE A 62 -16.81 10.91 -0.76
C ILE A 62 -16.71 10.79 -2.27
N THR A 63 -15.97 9.78 -2.75
CA THR A 63 -15.93 9.43 -4.17
C THR A 63 -17.20 8.71 -4.58
N ILE A 64 -17.91 9.23 -5.57
CA ILE A 64 -19.15 8.67 -6.12
C ILE A 64 -18.86 7.91 -7.40
N THR A 65 -18.01 8.45 -8.27
CA THR A 65 -17.68 7.90 -9.58
C THR A 65 -16.21 7.49 -9.62
N SER A 66 -15.88 6.37 -10.24
CA SER A 66 -14.48 5.99 -10.43
C SER A 66 -13.77 7.00 -11.30
N ALA A 67 -12.77 7.66 -10.76
CA ALA A 67 -11.88 8.57 -11.50
C ALA A 67 -10.61 7.81 -11.90
N ALA A 68 -10.12 8.06 -13.11
CA ALA A 68 -8.86 7.47 -13.59
C ALA A 68 -7.91 8.58 -14.00
N THR A 69 -6.78 8.67 -13.34
CA THR A 69 -5.73 9.64 -13.65
C THR A 69 -4.44 8.94 -14.02
N THR A 70 -3.80 9.38 -15.11
CA THR A 70 -2.54 8.81 -15.57
C THR A 70 -1.37 9.60 -15.02
N THR A 71 -0.43 8.89 -14.40
CA THR A 71 0.85 9.45 -13.98
C THR A 71 2.03 8.56 -14.41
N PHE A 72 3.25 9.01 -14.16
CA PHE A 72 4.46 8.32 -14.56
C PHE A 72 5.41 8.20 -13.37
N TRP A 73 6.02 7.02 -13.25
CA TRP A 73 7.04 6.76 -12.24
C TRP A 73 8.28 6.13 -12.86
N ASN A 74 9.46 6.59 -12.45
CA ASN A 74 10.72 6.01 -12.89
C ASN A 74 11.20 5.00 -11.84
N TYR A 75 11.40 3.76 -12.24
CA TYR A 75 11.92 2.71 -11.39
C TYR A 75 12.98 1.89 -12.15
N ASN A 76 14.15 1.71 -11.55
CA ASN A 76 15.30 1.01 -12.16
C ASN A 76 15.61 1.49 -13.58
N SER A 77 15.67 2.80 -13.79
CA SER A 77 15.92 3.46 -15.09
C SER A 77 14.84 3.21 -16.16
N GLU A 78 13.74 2.56 -15.82
CA GLU A 78 12.57 2.37 -16.68
C GLU A 78 11.42 3.30 -16.28
N LYS A 79 10.69 3.82 -17.27
CA LYS A 79 9.55 4.71 -17.04
C LYS A 79 8.25 3.91 -17.10
N PHE A 80 7.55 3.81 -15.99
CA PHE A 80 6.24 3.18 -15.90
C PHE A 80 5.13 4.21 -16.07
N LYS A 81 4.11 3.84 -16.84
CA LYS A 81 2.83 4.54 -16.91
C LYS A 81 1.90 3.92 -15.88
N ILE A 82 1.43 4.71 -14.94
CA ILE A 82 0.51 4.28 -13.90
C ILE A 82 -0.84 4.96 -14.14
N ASN A 83 -1.87 4.17 -14.37
CA ASN A 83 -3.24 4.65 -14.33
C ASN A 83 -3.75 4.41 -12.91
N LEU A 84 -3.87 5.49 -12.15
CA LEU A 84 -4.42 5.46 -10.81
C LEU A 84 -5.94 5.53 -10.93
N ILE A 85 -6.63 4.51 -10.43
CA ILE A 85 -8.08 4.37 -10.47
C ILE A 85 -8.61 4.50 -9.05
N ASP A 86 -9.27 5.61 -8.78
CA ASP A 86 -9.93 5.83 -7.51
C ASP A 86 -11.29 5.15 -7.51
N THR A 87 -11.49 4.18 -6.62
CA THR A 87 -12.73 3.41 -6.56
C THR A 87 -13.64 3.96 -5.45
N PRO A 88 -14.97 4.06 -5.69
CA PRO A 88 -15.89 4.43 -4.62
C PRO A 88 -15.75 3.51 -3.42
N GLY A 89 -15.71 4.09 -2.21
CA GLY A 89 -15.61 3.33 -0.96
C GLY A 89 -16.96 2.95 -0.34
N HIS A 90 -18.07 3.41 -0.94
CA HIS A 90 -19.41 3.23 -0.37
C HIS A 90 -20.09 1.96 -0.94
N VAL A 91 -20.78 1.23 -0.07
CA VAL A 91 -21.47 -0.03 -0.45
C VAL A 91 -22.54 0.14 -1.53
N ASP A 92 -23.09 1.34 -1.69
CA ASP A 92 -24.11 1.64 -2.69
C ASP A 92 -23.56 1.63 -4.13
N PHE A 93 -22.23 1.72 -4.30
CA PHE A 93 -21.55 1.78 -5.60
C PHE A 93 -20.90 0.47 -6.01
N THR A 94 -21.48 -0.66 -5.61
CA THR A 94 -20.94 -2.02 -5.86
C THR A 94 -20.62 -2.28 -7.33
N VAL A 95 -21.45 -1.79 -8.26
CA VAL A 95 -21.27 -2.01 -9.71
C VAL A 95 -20.06 -1.26 -10.25
N GLU A 96 -19.83 -0.03 -9.81
CA GLU A 96 -18.68 0.79 -10.18
C GLU A 96 -17.39 0.18 -9.66
N VAL A 97 -17.39 -0.31 -8.40
CA VAL A 97 -16.27 -1.02 -7.80
C VAL A 97 -15.95 -2.29 -8.60
N GLU A 98 -16.95 -3.12 -8.92
CA GLU A 98 -16.75 -4.35 -9.71
C GLU A 98 -16.23 -4.07 -11.12
N ARG A 99 -16.67 -3.00 -11.77
CA ARG A 99 -16.14 -2.60 -13.09
C ARG A 99 -14.68 -2.20 -13.01
N SER A 100 -14.31 -1.45 -11.99
CA SER A 100 -12.93 -1.02 -11.77
C SER A 100 -12.02 -2.22 -11.49
N LEU A 101 -12.43 -3.15 -10.60
CA LEU A 101 -11.64 -4.32 -10.25
C LEU A 101 -11.27 -5.21 -11.45
N ARG A 102 -12.10 -5.25 -12.50
CA ARG A 102 -11.83 -6.08 -13.71
C ARG A 102 -10.65 -5.60 -14.54
N VAL A 103 -10.25 -4.35 -14.40
CA VAL A 103 -9.18 -3.74 -15.21
C VAL A 103 -7.92 -3.50 -14.40
N LEU A 104 -7.92 -3.77 -13.08
CA LEU A 104 -6.78 -3.56 -12.21
C LEU A 104 -5.72 -4.63 -12.36
N ASP A 105 -4.47 -4.21 -12.43
CA ASP A 105 -3.29 -5.07 -12.29
C ASP A 105 -2.94 -5.31 -10.81
N GLY A 106 -3.39 -4.42 -9.92
CA GLY A 106 -3.22 -4.50 -8.49
C GLY A 106 -3.97 -3.38 -7.76
N ALA A 107 -4.07 -3.48 -6.45
CA ALA A 107 -4.75 -2.49 -5.62
C ALA A 107 -3.97 -2.17 -4.34
N VAL A 108 -4.15 -0.95 -3.84
CA VAL A 108 -3.76 -0.52 -2.49
C VAL A 108 -5.02 -0.48 -1.64
N ALA A 109 -5.07 -1.32 -0.63
CA ALA A 109 -6.15 -1.35 0.35
C ALA A 109 -5.74 -0.51 1.57
N THR A 110 -6.34 0.66 1.73
CA THR A 110 -6.00 1.59 2.81
C THR A 110 -6.88 1.32 4.04
N PHE A 111 -6.23 1.12 5.18
CA PHE A 111 -6.84 0.92 6.48
C PHE A 111 -6.49 2.10 7.41
N CYS A 112 -7.43 2.48 8.28
CA CYS A 112 -7.14 3.45 9.33
C CYS A 112 -6.45 2.74 10.50
N ALA A 113 -5.32 3.26 10.98
CA ALA A 113 -4.59 2.69 12.12
C ALA A 113 -5.42 2.67 13.44
N VAL A 114 -6.44 3.53 13.54
CA VAL A 114 -7.35 3.60 14.70
C VAL A 114 -8.57 2.72 14.51
N GLY A 115 -9.22 2.80 13.33
CA GLY A 115 -10.46 2.07 13.04
C GLY A 115 -10.24 0.61 12.63
N GLY A 116 -9.06 0.29 12.13
CA GLY A 116 -8.72 -1.06 11.67
C GLY A 116 -9.54 -1.53 10.47
N VAL A 117 -10.01 -2.77 10.55
CA VAL A 117 -10.86 -3.40 9.54
C VAL A 117 -12.32 -3.10 9.83
N GLU A 118 -12.94 -2.31 8.96
CA GLU A 118 -14.36 -1.97 9.02
C GLU A 118 -15.20 -2.82 8.05
N PRO A 119 -16.54 -2.91 8.23
CA PRO A 119 -17.41 -3.73 7.35
C PRO A 119 -17.30 -3.39 5.87
N GLN A 120 -17.04 -2.11 5.53
CA GLN A 120 -16.82 -1.68 4.15
C GLN A 120 -15.50 -2.22 3.60
N SER A 121 -14.44 -2.24 4.43
CA SER A 121 -13.15 -2.84 4.07
C SER A 121 -13.31 -4.32 3.72
N GLU A 122 -14.10 -5.05 4.52
CA GLU A 122 -14.39 -6.47 4.27
C GLU A 122 -15.10 -6.67 2.93
N THR A 123 -16.12 -5.84 2.64
CA THR A 123 -16.87 -5.94 1.38
C THR A 123 -15.97 -5.76 0.17
N VAL A 124 -15.15 -4.69 0.15
CA VAL A 124 -14.24 -4.39 -0.97
C VAL A 124 -13.13 -5.44 -1.07
N TRP A 125 -12.64 -5.95 0.06
CA TRP A 125 -11.65 -7.01 0.11
C TRP A 125 -12.16 -8.29 -0.55
N ARG A 126 -13.38 -8.75 -0.21
CA ARG A 126 -14.02 -9.93 -0.80
C ARG A 126 -14.29 -9.76 -2.30
N GLN A 127 -14.64 -8.55 -2.73
CA GLN A 127 -14.77 -8.24 -4.16
C GLN A 127 -13.43 -8.38 -4.89
N ALA A 128 -12.34 -7.89 -4.31
CA ALA A 128 -11.00 -8.04 -4.88
C ALA A 128 -10.56 -9.53 -4.94
N ASP A 129 -10.93 -10.35 -3.95
CA ASP A 129 -10.73 -11.80 -3.99
C ASP A 129 -11.47 -12.45 -5.17
N LYS A 130 -12.73 -12.07 -5.39
CA LYS A 130 -13.56 -12.58 -6.50
C LYS A 130 -12.91 -12.35 -7.87
N TYR A 131 -12.19 -11.25 -8.03
CA TYR A 131 -11.50 -10.89 -9.29
C TYR A 131 -10.01 -11.22 -9.30
N ASN A 132 -9.50 -11.90 -8.25
CA ASN A 132 -8.08 -12.24 -8.08
C ASN A 132 -7.15 -11.03 -8.23
N VAL A 133 -7.53 -9.88 -7.69
CA VAL A 133 -6.72 -8.65 -7.74
C VAL A 133 -5.64 -8.71 -6.66
N PRO A 134 -4.35 -8.77 -7.03
CA PRO A 134 -3.25 -8.65 -6.07
C PRO A 134 -3.31 -7.32 -5.33
N ARG A 135 -2.95 -7.31 -4.05
CA ARG A 135 -3.09 -6.09 -3.25
C ARG A 135 -1.99 -5.91 -2.22
N ILE A 136 -1.76 -4.65 -1.90
CA ILE A 136 -0.92 -4.21 -0.79
C ILE A 136 -1.84 -3.56 0.24
N GLY A 137 -1.73 -3.94 1.51
CA GLY A 137 -2.36 -3.24 2.62
C GLY A 137 -1.55 -2.00 2.97
N TYR A 138 -2.20 -0.87 3.14
CA TYR A 138 -1.59 0.38 3.57
C TYR A 138 -2.28 0.87 4.84
N VAL A 139 -1.54 0.89 5.95
CA VAL A 139 -2.04 1.35 7.25
C VAL A 139 -1.74 2.83 7.39
N ASN A 140 -2.77 3.64 7.31
CA ASN A 140 -2.71 5.10 7.30
C ASN A 140 -3.09 5.69 8.67
N LYS A 141 -2.72 6.93 8.91
CA LYS A 141 -3.05 7.71 10.12
C LYS A 141 -2.39 7.17 11.39
N MET A 142 -1.14 6.74 11.27
CA MET A 142 -0.33 6.28 12.40
C MET A 142 -0.02 7.38 13.43
N ASP A 143 -0.20 8.64 13.03
CA ASP A 143 -0.06 9.87 13.84
C ASP A 143 -1.26 10.15 14.76
N ARG A 144 -2.38 9.44 14.59
CA ARG A 144 -3.59 9.67 15.37
C ARG A 144 -3.57 8.94 16.70
N SER A 145 -4.19 9.55 17.72
CA SER A 145 -4.39 8.91 19.02
C SER A 145 -5.21 7.63 18.89
N GLY A 146 -4.74 6.54 19.49
CA GLY A 146 -5.31 5.20 19.38
C GLY A 146 -4.81 4.40 18.17
N ALA A 147 -3.81 4.89 17.43
CA ALA A 147 -3.24 4.15 16.29
C ALA A 147 -2.46 2.92 16.74
N ASP A 148 -2.81 1.76 16.19
CA ASP A 148 -2.15 0.47 16.45
C ASP A 148 -1.98 -0.32 15.15
N PHE A 149 -0.77 -0.34 14.61
CA PHE A 149 -0.41 -1.06 13.39
C PHE A 149 -0.61 -2.56 13.53
N PHE A 150 -0.13 -3.13 14.63
CA PHE A 150 -0.14 -4.58 14.83
C PHE A 150 -1.56 -5.11 15.04
N GLU A 151 -2.42 -4.33 15.68
CA GLU A 151 -3.84 -4.64 15.80
C GLU A 151 -4.52 -4.67 14.44
N VAL A 152 -4.22 -3.71 13.54
CA VAL A 152 -4.75 -3.73 12.17
C VAL A 152 -4.28 -4.98 11.42
N VAL A 153 -2.99 -5.33 11.50
CA VAL A 153 -2.46 -6.56 10.89
C VAL A 153 -3.15 -7.81 11.44
N ARG A 154 -3.41 -7.85 12.74
CA ARG A 154 -4.16 -8.94 13.38
C ARG A 154 -5.58 -9.03 12.83
N GLN A 155 -6.30 -7.91 12.79
CA GLN A 155 -7.66 -7.86 12.23
C GLN A 155 -7.71 -8.27 10.76
N MET A 156 -6.71 -7.89 9.94
CA MET A 156 -6.64 -8.35 8.55
C MET A 156 -6.57 -9.88 8.46
N LYS A 157 -5.84 -10.53 9.36
CA LYS A 157 -5.79 -12.01 9.43
C LYS A 157 -7.10 -12.61 9.92
N ASP A 158 -7.63 -12.10 11.02
CA ASP A 158 -8.76 -12.69 11.73
C ASP A 158 -10.11 -12.44 11.02
N VAL A 159 -10.32 -11.22 10.49
CA VAL A 159 -11.60 -10.80 9.89
C VAL A 159 -11.60 -11.01 8.38
N LEU A 160 -10.52 -10.62 7.69
CA LEU A 160 -10.45 -10.72 6.23
C LEU A 160 -9.94 -12.09 5.76
N GLY A 161 -9.36 -12.90 6.64
CA GLY A 161 -8.66 -14.13 6.26
C GLY A 161 -7.42 -13.85 5.39
N ALA A 162 -6.86 -12.65 5.48
CA ALA A 162 -5.75 -12.23 4.65
C ALA A 162 -4.46 -12.95 5.03
N ASN A 163 -3.68 -13.38 4.04
CA ASN A 163 -2.31 -13.80 4.26
C ASN A 163 -1.42 -12.56 4.43
N ALA A 164 -1.59 -11.85 5.55
CA ALA A 164 -0.95 -10.57 5.83
C ALA A 164 0.54 -10.74 6.17
N CYS A 165 1.39 -10.03 5.43
CA CYS A 165 2.85 -10.06 5.58
C CYS A 165 3.38 -8.61 5.68
N PRO A 166 3.64 -8.09 6.89
CA PRO A 166 4.31 -6.80 7.05
C PRO A 166 5.68 -6.78 6.38
N VAL A 167 5.94 -5.74 5.59
CA VAL A 167 7.24 -5.45 4.97
C VAL A 167 7.93 -4.27 5.64
N VAL A 168 7.19 -3.56 6.49
CA VAL A 168 7.69 -2.52 7.39
C VAL A 168 7.03 -2.67 8.76
N ILE A 169 7.68 -2.12 9.79
CA ILE A 169 7.10 -1.92 11.12
C ILE A 169 7.25 -0.44 11.53
N PRO A 170 6.34 0.12 12.34
CA PRO A 170 6.39 1.53 12.73
C PRO A 170 7.53 1.83 13.70
N ILE A 171 8.06 3.04 13.62
CA ILE A 171 8.93 3.65 14.63
C ILE A 171 8.09 4.64 15.42
N GLY A 172 7.61 4.19 16.58
CA GLY A 172 6.65 4.94 17.39
C GLY A 172 5.21 4.83 16.88
N ALA A 173 4.30 5.45 17.59
CA ALA A 173 2.88 5.56 17.24
C ALA A 173 2.33 6.88 17.78
N GLU A 174 1.18 7.33 17.29
CA GLU A 174 0.54 8.58 17.69
C GLU A 174 1.50 9.77 17.51
N GLU A 175 1.60 10.65 18.50
CA GLU A 175 2.50 11.82 18.48
C GLU A 175 3.99 11.42 18.40
N SER A 176 4.35 10.19 18.75
CA SER A 176 5.72 9.67 18.67
C SER A 176 6.04 8.98 17.34
N PHE A 177 5.10 8.88 16.42
CA PHE A 177 5.32 8.28 15.11
C PHE A 177 6.32 9.12 14.29
N LYS A 178 7.44 8.52 13.91
CA LYS A 178 8.54 9.22 13.21
C LYS A 178 8.90 8.61 11.87
N GLY A 179 8.55 7.35 11.65
CA GLY A 179 8.96 6.63 10.46
C GLY A 179 8.67 5.14 10.55
N VAL A 180 9.40 4.39 9.76
CA VAL A 180 9.26 2.92 9.70
C VAL A 180 10.63 2.25 9.66
N VAL A 181 10.67 0.99 10.08
CA VAL A 181 11.78 0.08 9.78
C VAL A 181 11.40 -0.69 8.51
N ASP A 182 12.20 -0.56 7.48
CA ASP A 182 12.15 -1.37 6.25
C ASP A 182 12.75 -2.76 6.56
N LEU A 183 11.90 -3.78 6.60
CA LEU A 183 12.30 -5.17 6.91
C LEU A 183 13.04 -5.83 5.74
N ILE A 184 12.96 -5.29 4.53
CA ILE A 184 13.68 -5.80 3.36
C ILE A 184 15.14 -5.37 3.45
N LYS A 185 15.39 -4.09 3.73
CA LYS A 185 16.72 -3.48 3.79
C LYS A 185 17.34 -3.50 5.20
N MET A 186 16.55 -3.75 6.22
CA MET A 186 16.91 -3.62 7.63
C MET A 186 17.50 -2.23 7.93
N LYS A 187 16.75 -1.20 7.58
CA LYS A 187 17.08 0.21 7.80
C LYS A 187 15.86 0.96 8.31
N ALA A 188 16.10 2.01 9.10
CA ALA A 188 15.07 2.95 9.48
C ALA A 188 14.89 4.00 8.38
N ILE A 189 13.64 4.31 8.05
CA ILE A 189 13.24 5.42 7.18
C ILE A 189 12.52 6.42 8.04
N LEU A 190 13.07 7.64 8.17
CA LEU A 190 12.53 8.72 8.98
C LEU A 190 12.12 9.86 8.07
N TRP A 191 10.90 10.35 8.22
CA TRP A 191 10.41 11.51 7.47
C TRP A 191 10.62 12.80 8.25
N HIS A 192 10.88 13.88 7.52
CA HIS A 192 11.06 15.21 8.07
C HIS A 192 9.82 16.05 7.81
N ASP A 193 9.24 16.61 8.88
CA ASP A 193 7.97 17.35 8.84
C ASP A 193 8.02 18.60 7.95
N GLU A 194 9.20 19.22 7.82
CA GLU A 194 9.40 20.48 7.08
C GLU A 194 9.05 20.37 5.59
N THR A 195 9.06 19.18 5.01
CA THR A 195 8.88 18.93 3.56
C THR A 195 7.62 18.15 3.22
N MET A 196 6.68 18.03 4.15
CA MET A 196 5.45 17.24 3.98
C MET A 196 5.73 15.79 3.56
N GLY A 197 6.83 15.21 4.04
CA GLY A 197 7.24 13.83 3.75
C GLY A 197 7.91 13.62 2.39
N ALA A 198 8.24 14.69 1.65
CA ALA A 198 9.00 14.57 0.40
C ALA A 198 10.47 14.19 0.65
N ASP A 199 11.04 14.66 1.75
CA ASP A 199 12.40 14.31 2.16
C ASP A 199 12.37 13.32 3.32
N TYR A 200 13.25 12.34 3.24
CA TYR A 200 13.43 11.33 4.28
C TYR A 200 14.91 10.98 4.44
N SER A 201 15.28 10.55 5.63
CA SER A 201 16.62 9.95 5.88
C SER A 201 16.51 8.43 5.99
N VAL A 202 17.59 7.76 5.57
CA VAL A 202 17.76 6.31 5.77
C VAL A 202 18.87 6.13 6.81
N GLU A 203 18.52 5.52 7.94
CA GLU A 203 19.40 5.42 9.10
C GLU A 203 19.51 3.97 9.59
N GLU A 204 20.37 3.74 10.57
CA GLU A 204 20.39 2.45 11.27
C GLU A 204 19.14 2.31 12.14
N ILE A 205 18.71 1.06 12.32
CA ILE A 205 17.54 0.75 13.17
C ILE A 205 17.85 1.19 14.59
N PRO A 206 16.94 1.92 15.29
CA PRO A 206 17.09 2.23 16.69
C PRO A 206 17.38 0.97 17.53
N ALA A 207 18.32 1.08 18.49
CA ALA A 207 18.82 -0.08 19.23
C ALA A 207 17.73 -0.85 19.98
N ASP A 208 16.69 -0.17 20.42
CA ASP A 208 15.52 -0.72 21.11
C ASP A 208 14.56 -1.47 20.18
N LEU A 209 14.65 -1.27 18.86
CA LEU A 209 13.80 -1.92 17.85
C LEU A 209 14.52 -3.03 17.06
N VAL A 210 15.81 -3.22 17.26
CA VAL A 210 16.61 -4.21 16.49
C VAL A 210 16.05 -5.62 16.66
N ASP A 211 15.75 -6.03 17.88
CA ASP A 211 15.26 -7.38 18.16
C ASP A 211 13.86 -7.60 17.55
N GLU A 212 12.97 -6.62 17.68
CA GLU A 212 11.64 -6.66 17.08
C GLU A 212 11.72 -6.69 15.54
N ALA A 213 12.60 -5.87 14.95
CA ALA A 213 12.81 -5.85 13.50
C ALA A 213 13.33 -7.20 12.99
N ASN A 214 14.25 -7.83 13.70
CA ASN A 214 14.75 -9.16 13.34
C ASN A 214 13.65 -10.22 13.42
N GLU A 215 12.81 -10.21 14.45
CA GLU A 215 11.67 -11.11 14.59
C GLU A 215 10.67 -10.95 13.44
N TRP A 216 10.33 -9.69 13.09
CA TRP A 216 9.40 -9.43 11.98
C TRP A 216 10.00 -9.75 10.63
N ARG A 217 11.31 -9.52 10.44
CA ARG A 217 12.03 -9.95 9.23
C ARG A 217 11.98 -11.46 9.07
N ASP A 218 12.24 -12.21 10.12
CA ASP A 218 12.21 -13.67 10.09
C ASP A 218 10.81 -14.18 9.71
N LYS A 219 9.76 -13.66 10.34
CA LYS A 219 8.35 -13.95 9.97
C LYS A 219 8.02 -13.60 8.52
N MET A 220 8.58 -12.50 7.99
CA MET A 220 8.42 -12.10 6.59
C MET A 220 9.11 -13.11 5.67
N LEU A 221 10.36 -13.47 5.95
CA LEU A 221 11.14 -14.42 5.14
C LEU A 221 10.50 -15.80 5.13
N GLU A 222 10.05 -16.31 6.29
CA GLU A 222 9.31 -17.58 6.40
C GLU A 222 8.10 -17.59 5.45
N LYS A 223 7.26 -16.56 5.52
CA LYS A 223 6.07 -16.44 4.66
C LYS A 223 6.38 -16.35 3.19
N VAL A 224 7.41 -15.60 2.84
CA VAL A 224 7.76 -15.35 1.43
C VAL A 224 8.45 -16.56 0.83
N ALA A 225 9.20 -17.32 1.63
CA ALA A 225 9.84 -18.57 1.21
C ALA A 225 8.82 -19.63 0.74
N GLU A 226 7.58 -19.63 1.25
CA GLU A 226 6.52 -20.52 0.77
C GLU A 226 6.20 -20.36 -0.74
N PHE A 227 6.60 -19.22 -1.35
CA PHE A 227 6.33 -18.88 -2.75
C PHE A 227 7.58 -18.90 -3.66
N ASP A 228 8.75 -19.26 -3.13
CA ASP A 228 10.02 -19.31 -3.88
C ASP A 228 10.92 -20.42 -3.34
N ASP A 229 10.99 -21.55 -4.04
CA ASP A 229 11.75 -22.73 -3.61
C ASP A 229 13.24 -22.42 -3.37
N ALA A 230 13.85 -21.57 -4.18
CA ALA A 230 15.27 -21.20 -4.01
C ALA A 230 15.49 -20.34 -2.75
N LEU A 231 14.53 -19.49 -2.40
CA LEU A 231 14.56 -18.74 -1.14
C LEU A 231 14.34 -19.65 0.04
N MET A 232 13.44 -20.63 -0.08
CA MET A 232 13.17 -21.61 0.96
C MET A 232 14.41 -22.46 1.30
N GLU A 233 15.15 -22.93 0.31
CA GLU A 233 16.40 -23.66 0.53
C GLU A 233 17.39 -22.81 1.33
N LYS A 234 17.62 -21.55 0.94
CA LYS A 234 18.51 -20.63 1.66
C LYS A 234 18.03 -20.29 3.07
N TYR A 235 16.72 -20.13 3.25
CA TYR A 235 16.14 -19.83 4.55
C TYR A 235 16.41 -20.94 5.57
N PHE A 236 16.38 -22.20 5.14
CA PHE A 236 16.68 -23.35 6.02
C PHE A 236 18.17 -23.61 6.19
N ASP A 237 19.00 -23.29 5.21
CA ASP A 237 20.45 -23.49 5.25
C ASP A 237 21.15 -22.36 6.02
N ASP A 238 21.08 -21.15 5.52
CA ASP A 238 21.63 -19.95 6.15
C ASP A 238 20.88 -18.68 5.72
N PRO A 239 19.91 -18.18 6.51
CA PRO A 239 19.14 -16.99 6.21
C PRO A 239 19.99 -15.72 5.99
N SER A 240 21.22 -15.67 6.54
CA SER A 240 22.11 -14.52 6.38
C SER A 240 22.64 -14.33 4.97
N THR A 241 22.56 -15.37 4.13
CA THR A 241 22.96 -15.35 2.72
C THR A 241 21.89 -14.80 1.77
N ILE A 242 20.68 -14.56 2.27
CA ILE A 242 19.57 -14.07 1.48
C ILE A 242 19.79 -12.59 1.14
N THR A 243 19.84 -12.28 -0.15
CA THR A 243 20.03 -10.92 -0.65
C THR A 243 18.72 -10.14 -0.76
N GLU A 244 18.80 -8.80 -0.77
CA GLU A 244 17.65 -7.91 -0.99
C GLU A 244 16.93 -8.24 -2.31
N GLU A 245 17.69 -8.50 -3.39
CA GLU A 245 17.11 -8.82 -4.70
C GLU A 245 16.29 -10.12 -4.68
N GLU A 246 16.75 -11.12 -3.95
CA GLU A 246 16.03 -12.39 -3.77
C GLU A 246 14.73 -12.19 -3.00
N VAL A 247 14.78 -11.39 -1.92
CA VAL A 247 13.59 -11.04 -1.14
C VAL A 247 12.59 -10.29 -2.01
N LEU A 248 13.01 -9.26 -2.75
CA LEU A 248 12.13 -8.48 -3.63
C LEU A 248 11.50 -9.33 -4.74
N ARG A 249 12.27 -10.25 -5.34
CA ARG A 249 11.75 -11.19 -6.34
C ARG A 249 10.68 -12.11 -5.75
N ALA A 250 10.95 -12.68 -4.60
CA ALA A 250 10.05 -13.61 -3.94
C ALA A 250 8.78 -12.88 -3.42
N LEU A 251 8.92 -11.69 -2.83
CA LEU A 251 7.79 -10.84 -2.45
C LEU A 251 6.88 -10.53 -3.64
N ARG A 252 7.47 -10.20 -4.81
CA ARG A 252 6.70 -9.96 -6.03
C ARG A 252 5.91 -11.20 -6.45
N ASN A 253 6.54 -12.37 -6.47
CA ASN A 253 5.89 -13.63 -6.81
C ASN A 253 4.76 -13.95 -5.84
N ALA A 254 5.02 -13.82 -4.55
CA ALA A 254 4.06 -14.03 -3.49
C ALA A 254 2.84 -13.09 -3.59
N THR A 255 3.07 -11.79 -3.85
CA THR A 255 1.98 -10.81 -3.98
C THR A 255 1.06 -11.13 -5.14
N VAL A 256 1.62 -11.54 -6.29
CA VAL A 256 0.83 -11.97 -7.44
C VAL A 256 0.04 -13.26 -7.14
N GLN A 257 0.53 -14.11 -6.24
CA GLN A 257 -0.13 -15.30 -5.74
C GLN A 257 -0.97 -15.07 -4.47
N MET A 258 -1.39 -13.83 -4.21
CA MET A 258 -2.32 -13.43 -3.16
C MET A 258 -1.72 -13.33 -1.74
N LEU A 259 -0.39 -13.22 -1.58
CA LEU A 259 0.19 -12.70 -0.35
C LEU A 259 -0.12 -11.21 -0.23
N SER A 260 -0.69 -10.78 0.88
CA SER A 260 -1.00 -9.38 1.13
C SER A 260 0.14 -8.71 1.88
N LEU A 261 0.97 -7.94 1.18
CA LEU A 261 2.02 -7.13 1.79
C LEU A 261 1.40 -5.98 2.58
N ILE A 262 1.94 -5.69 3.77
CA ILE A 262 1.45 -4.59 4.61
C ILE A 262 2.54 -3.53 4.74
N HIS A 263 2.16 -2.30 4.41
CA HIS A 263 2.97 -1.09 4.48
C HIS A 263 2.29 -0.03 5.36
N ILE A 264 3.06 0.95 5.81
CA ILE A 264 2.58 2.14 6.57
C ILE A 264 2.72 3.36 5.68
#